data_f3ec8ff57e3ee8f0422ab59c2024c3d1
#
_entry.id   f3ec8ff57e3ee8f0422ab59c2024c3d1
#
_cell.length_a   1.000
_cell.length_b   1.000
_cell.length_c   1.000
_cell.angle_alpha   90.00
_cell.angle_beta   90.00
_cell.angle_gamma   90.00
#
_symmetry.space_group_name_H-M   'P 1'
#
loop_
_entity.id
_entity.type
_entity.pdbx_description
1 polymer ?
#
loop_
_entity_poly.entity_id
_entity_poly.type
_entity_poly.pdbx_seq_one_letter_code
_entity_poly.pdbx_strand_id
1 'polypeptide(L)'
;MRPARPPREPAVPSDAPAPLLVLAQDDSWRSRFQVTSLAASAAAAGQPVAVAFFFAALAAWAGGRWDDAEPEPPVPVERLEALGLPPLSSMLDDGRRRGLVTLYACSASTRILGLSPEAVQARVDAIAGWPTFHRLIRQAERVVSL
;
A
#
# COMPACT_ATOMS: atom_id res chain seq x y z
N MET A 1 22.95 -36.06 14.61
CA MET A 1 23.77 -35.35 13.63
C MET A 1 22.85 -34.45 12.80
N ARG A 2 22.96 -33.12 12.94
CA ARG A 2 22.17 -32.19 12.14
C ARG A 2 22.75 -32.17 10.72
N PRO A 3 21.92 -32.25 9.65
CA PRO A 3 22.41 -32.06 8.31
C PRO A 3 22.99 -30.66 8.13
N ALA A 4 24.14 -30.57 7.49
CA ALA A 4 24.79 -29.30 7.20
C ALA A 4 23.88 -28.43 6.34
N ARG A 5 23.71 -27.17 6.75
CA ARG A 5 22.95 -26.16 6.00
C ARG A 5 23.62 -25.94 4.65
N PRO A 6 22.90 -26.02 3.53
CA PRO A 6 23.51 -25.79 2.23
C PRO A 6 24.11 -24.37 2.21
N PRO A 7 25.22 -24.14 1.49
CA PRO A 7 25.83 -22.83 1.36
C PRO A 7 24.81 -21.86 0.79
N ARG A 8 24.70 -20.68 1.41
CA ARG A 8 23.89 -19.59 0.86
C ARG A 8 24.51 -19.19 -0.48
N GLU A 9 23.73 -19.28 -1.54
CA GLU A 9 24.10 -18.63 -2.79
C GLU A 9 24.38 -17.16 -2.52
N PRO A 10 25.48 -16.61 -3.05
CA PRO A 10 25.74 -15.18 -2.95
C PRO A 10 24.59 -14.45 -3.63
N ALA A 11 23.95 -13.54 -2.90
CA ALA A 11 22.93 -12.68 -3.47
C ALA A 11 23.58 -11.87 -4.60
N VAL A 12 23.12 -12.07 -5.84
CA VAL A 12 23.48 -11.19 -6.95
C VAL A 12 22.97 -9.81 -6.59
N PRO A 13 23.84 -8.77 -6.55
CA PRO A 13 23.39 -7.40 -6.34
C PRO A 13 22.37 -7.08 -7.45
N SER A 14 21.11 -6.91 -7.09
CA SER A 14 20.13 -6.36 -8.00
C SER A 14 20.38 -4.85 -8.08
N ASP A 15 20.70 -4.32 -9.25
CA ASP A 15 20.80 -2.88 -9.50
C ASP A 15 19.44 -2.17 -9.37
N ALA A 16 18.37 -2.91 -9.19
CA ALA A 16 17.03 -2.36 -8.95
C ALA A 16 16.96 -1.77 -7.52
N PRO A 17 16.40 -0.56 -7.35
CA PRO A 17 16.24 0.03 -6.04
C PRO A 17 15.36 -0.86 -5.15
N ALA A 18 15.74 -1.00 -3.89
CA ALA A 18 14.98 -1.78 -2.93
C ALA A 18 13.60 -1.12 -2.70
N PRO A 19 12.53 -1.90 -2.50
CA PRO A 19 11.19 -1.36 -2.42
C PRO A 19 10.95 -0.55 -1.13
N LEU A 20 10.05 0.43 -1.23
CA LEU A 20 9.41 1.06 -0.09
C LEU A 20 8.19 0.23 0.31
N LEU A 21 8.02 -0.04 1.61
CA LEU A 21 6.80 -0.66 2.14
C LEU A 21 6.02 0.36 2.97
N VAL A 22 4.76 0.58 2.60
CA VAL A 22 3.82 1.43 3.33
C VAL A 22 2.75 0.56 3.97
N LEU A 23 2.63 0.64 5.29
CA LEU A 23 1.57 -0.02 6.04
C LEU A 23 0.47 1.01 6.32
N ALA A 24 -0.63 0.92 5.58
CA ALA A 24 -1.77 1.82 5.68
C ALA A 24 -2.81 1.24 6.65
N GLN A 25 -3.07 1.91 7.74
CA GLN A 25 -3.95 1.42 8.82
C GLN A 25 -5.14 2.34 9.08
N ASP A 26 -4.93 3.65 9.01
CA ASP A 26 -5.92 4.67 9.29
C ASP A 26 -6.63 5.12 8.01
N ASP A 27 -7.92 5.42 8.11
CA ASP A 27 -8.76 5.87 6.99
C ASP A 27 -9.06 7.37 7.01
N SER A 28 -8.42 8.14 7.88
CA SER A 28 -8.52 9.60 7.82
C SER A 28 -8.05 10.12 6.46
N TRP A 29 -8.67 11.18 5.96
CA TRP A 29 -8.26 11.75 4.68
C TRP A 29 -6.77 12.11 4.68
N ARG A 30 -6.26 12.60 5.80
CA ARG A 30 -4.83 12.94 5.95
C ARG A 30 -3.92 11.74 5.78
N SER A 31 -4.25 10.63 6.43
CA SER A 31 -3.48 9.38 6.27
C SER A 31 -3.56 8.86 4.84
N ARG A 32 -4.75 8.84 4.24
CA ARG A 32 -4.94 8.45 2.85
C ARG A 32 -4.12 9.34 1.89
N PHE A 33 -4.11 10.66 2.13
CA PHE A 33 -3.29 11.60 1.37
C PHE A 33 -1.80 11.31 1.53
N GLN A 34 -1.32 11.06 2.75
CA GLN A 34 0.09 10.76 3.01
C GLN A 34 0.52 9.44 2.39
N VAL A 35 -0.28 8.38 2.54
CA VAL A 35 -0.03 7.07 1.90
C VAL A 35 0.11 7.24 0.39
N THR A 36 -0.86 7.92 -0.23
CA THR A 36 -0.90 8.11 -1.68
C THR A 36 0.26 8.98 -2.16
N SER A 37 0.51 10.11 -1.50
CA SER A 37 1.57 11.05 -1.89
C SER A 37 2.96 10.42 -1.78
N LEU A 38 3.19 9.64 -0.70
CA LEU A 38 4.45 8.95 -0.50
C LEU A 38 4.65 7.87 -1.58
N ALA A 39 3.63 7.05 -1.83
CA ALA A 39 3.70 6.00 -2.84
C ALA A 39 3.90 6.56 -4.25
N ALA A 40 3.15 7.61 -4.61
CA ALA A 40 3.26 8.26 -5.91
C ALA A 40 4.63 8.91 -6.10
N SER A 41 5.17 9.57 -5.06
CA SER A 41 6.50 10.22 -5.10
C SER A 41 7.62 9.19 -5.27
N ALA A 42 7.58 8.10 -4.53
CA ALA A 42 8.56 7.03 -4.64
C ALA A 42 8.50 6.37 -6.05
N ALA A 43 7.29 6.08 -6.54
CA ALA A 43 7.10 5.55 -7.89
C ALA A 43 7.57 6.52 -8.97
N ALA A 44 7.35 7.81 -8.81
CA ALA A 44 7.86 8.84 -9.74
C ALA A 44 9.39 8.87 -9.77
N ALA A 45 10.05 8.57 -8.64
CA ALA A 45 11.50 8.42 -8.55
C ALA A 45 12.02 7.06 -9.04
N GLY A 46 11.15 6.18 -9.54
CA GLY A 46 11.51 4.85 -10.03
C GLY A 46 11.69 3.79 -8.92
N GLN A 47 11.33 4.11 -7.67
CA GLN A 47 11.40 3.17 -6.57
C GLN A 47 10.12 2.31 -6.54
N PRO A 48 10.22 0.97 -6.52
CA PRO A 48 9.07 0.11 -6.30
C PRO A 48 8.43 0.34 -4.93
N VAL A 49 7.11 0.33 -4.88
CA VAL A 49 6.35 0.54 -3.64
C VAL A 49 5.36 -0.59 -3.43
N ALA A 50 5.35 -1.16 -2.24
CA ALA A 50 4.27 -2.01 -1.77
C ALA A 50 3.43 -1.23 -0.77
N VAL A 51 2.12 -1.15 -0.99
CA VAL A 51 1.16 -0.60 -0.05
C VAL A 51 0.32 -1.74 0.50
N ALA A 52 0.35 -1.94 1.80
CA ALA A 52 -0.42 -2.94 2.50
C ALA A 52 -1.54 -2.29 3.30
N PHE A 53 -2.78 -2.63 2.97
CA PHE A 53 -3.97 -2.10 3.63
C PHE A 53 -4.43 -3.00 4.77
N PHE A 54 -4.66 -2.39 5.92
CA PHE A 54 -5.16 -3.03 7.14
C PHE A 54 -6.41 -2.30 7.64
N PHE A 55 -7.31 -3.02 8.29
CA PHE A 55 -8.48 -2.50 9.03
C PHE A 55 -9.18 -1.31 8.35
N ALA A 56 -9.16 -0.13 8.95
CA ALA A 56 -9.90 1.05 8.48
C ALA A 56 -9.45 1.47 7.07
N ALA A 57 -8.15 1.48 6.80
CA ALA A 57 -7.61 1.77 5.48
C ALA A 57 -8.09 0.75 4.43
N LEU A 58 -8.11 -0.55 4.79
CA LEU A 58 -8.63 -1.59 3.90
C LEU A 58 -10.13 -1.39 3.63
N ALA A 59 -10.93 -1.09 4.65
CA ALA A 59 -12.35 -0.84 4.48
C ALA A 59 -12.62 0.37 3.56
N ALA A 60 -11.82 1.43 3.68
CA ALA A 60 -11.93 2.60 2.82
C ALA A 60 -11.55 2.29 1.36
N TRP A 61 -10.44 1.57 1.14
CA TRP A 61 -10.00 1.20 -0.20
C TRP A 61 -10.96 0.23 -0.88
N ALA A 62 -11.29 -0.87 -0.23
CA ALA A 62 -12.20 -1.89 -0.75
C ALA A 62 -13.63 -1.36 -0.97
N GLY A 63 -14.07 -0.43 -0.14
CA GLY A 63 -15.37 0.23 -0.24
C GLY A 63 -15.46 1.36 -1.27
N GLY A 64 -14.36 1.69 -1.96
CA GLY A 64 -14.34 2.78 -2.94
C GLY A 64 -14.40 4.18 -2.32
N ARG A 65 -14.03 4.32 -1.04
CA ARG A 65 -14.09 5.58 -0.30
C ARG A 65 -12.73 6.25 -0.11
N TRP A 66 -11.72 5.83 -0.86
CA TRP A 66 -10.36 6.37 -0.70
C TRP A 66 -10.27 7.86 -1.02
N ASP A 67 -11.13 8.35 -1.90
CA ASP A 67 -11.17 9.75 -2.33
C ASP A 67 -12.14 10.62 -1.51
N ASP A 68 -12.93 10.01 -0.62
CA ASP A 68 -13.95 10.73 0.13
C ASP A 68 -13.31 11.75 1.08
N ALA A 69 -13.87 12.97 1.10
CA ALA A 69 -13.47 14.01 2.04
C ALA A 69 -13.88 13.64 3.46
N GLU A 70 -13.12 14.11 4.45
CA GLU A 70 -13.51 14.01 5.85
C GLU A 70 -14.53 15.08 6.22
N PRO A 71 -15.58 14.70 6.97
CA PRO A 71 -16.54 15.67 7.45
C PRO A 71 -15.99 16.56 8.59
N GLU A 72 -15.04 16.03 9.43
CA GLU A 72 -14.49 16.79 10.57
C GLU A 72 -13.09 16.30 10.99
N PRO A 73 -12.13 17.21 11.22
CA PRO A 73 -12.16 18.60 10.78
C PRO A 73 -12.21 18.68 9.27
N PRO A 74 -12.96 19.62 8.70
CA PRO A 74 -13.20 19.65 7.27
C PRO A 74 -11.88 19.84 6.52
N VAL A 75 -11.66 18.97 5.56
CA VAL A 75 -10.66 19.23 4.52
C VAL A 75 -11.27 20.28 3.61
N PRO A 76 -10.58 21.39 3.33
CA PRO A 76 -11.14 22.44 2.47
C PRO A 76 -11.14 21.95 1.01
N VAL A 77 -12.20 21.24 0.63
CA VAL A 77 -12.36 20.60 -0.68
C VAL A 77 -12.18 21.60 -1.82
N GLU A 78 -12.70 22.80 -1.67
CA GLU A 78 -12.57 23.87 -2.65
C GLU A 78 -11.09 24.23 -2.94
N ARG A 79 -10.23 24.11 -1.92
CA ARG A 79 -8.78 24.33 -2.10
C ARG A 79 -8.11 23.17 -2.81
N LEU A 80 -8.58 21.95 -2.57
CA LEU A 80 -8.06 20.77 -3.29
C LEU A 80 -8.41 20.85 -4.77
N GLU A 81 -9.64 21.23 -5.09
CA GLU A 81 -10.08 21.45 -6.48
C GLU A 81 -9.29 22.58 -7.14
N ALA A 82 -9.09 23.70 -6.42
CA ALA A 82 -8.31 24.84 -6.93
C ALA A 82 -6.84 24.49 -7.20
N LEU A 83 -6.28 23.53 -6.46
CA LEU A 83 -4.92 23.02 -6.67
C LEU A 83 -4.83 22.00 -7.81
N GLY A 84 -5.97 21.56 -8.35
CA GLY A 84 -6.02 20.58 -9.44
C GLY A 84 -5.46 19.22 -9.04
N LEU A 85 -5.57 18.84 -7.76
CA LEU A 85 -5.12 17.55 -7.28
C LEU A 85 -5.99 16.44 -7.87
N PRO A 86 -5.38 15.41 -8.48
CA PRO A 86 -6.15 14.27 -8.96
C PRO A 86 -6.73 13.46 -7.80
N PRO A 87 -7.76 12.62 -8.03
CA PRO A 87 -8.25 11.69 -7.02
C PRO A 87 -7.11 10.83 -6.48
N LEU A 88 -7.08 10.63 -5.15
CA LEU A 88 -6.01 9.85 -4.49
C LEU A 88 -5.93 8.43 -5.04
N SER A 89 -7.06 7.79 -5.27
CA SER A 89 -7.11 6.44 -5.83
C SER A 89 -6.47 6.37 -7.22
N SER A 90 -6.69 7.38 -8.05
CA SER A 90 -6.12 7.42 -9.41
C SER A 90 -4.59 7.51 -9.40
N MET A 91 -3.99 8.15 -8.40
CA MET A 91 -2.54 8.24 -8.27
C MET A 91 -1.91 6.87 -7.95
N LEU A 92 -2.57 6.07 -7.08
CA LEU A 92 -2.14 4.71 -6.79
C LEU A 92 -2.32 3.79 -8.02
N ASP A 93 -3.46 3.89 -8.68
CA ASP A 93 -3.74 3.10 -9.89
C ASP A 93 -2.80 3.44 -11.05
N ASP A 94 -2.36 4.69 -11.16
CA ASP A 94 -1.33 5.07 -12.13
C ASP A 94 0.01 4.38 -11.83
N GLY A 95 0.44 4.39 -10.59
CA GLY A 95 1.62 3.66 -10.15
C GLY A 95 1.54 2.16 -10.41
N ARG A 96 0.35 1.56 -10.22
CA ARG A 96 0.09 0.14 -10.54
C ARG A 96 0.23 -0.13 -12.05
N ARG A 97 -0.41 0.68 -12.89
CA ARG A 97 -0.30 0.53 -14.36
C ARG A 97 1.13 0.63 -14.85
N ARG A 98 1.96 1.42 -14.18
CA ARG A 98 3.40 1.56 -14.48
C ARG A 98 4.24 0.42 -13.90
N GLY A 99 3.65 -0.51 -13.16
CA GLY A 99 4.34 -1.63 -12.52
C GLY A 99 5.24 -1.24 -11.35
N LEU A 100 5.05 -0.06 -10.76
CA LEU A 100 5.85 0.46 -9.66
C LEU A 100 5.14 0.41 -8.31
N VAL A 101 3.81 0.31 -8.30
CA VAL A 101 3.01 0.17 -7.07
C VAL A 101 2.31 -1.17 -7.06
N THR A 102 2.43 -1.90 -5.96
CA THR A 102 1.71 -3.14 -5.71
C THR A 102 0.85 -2.98 -4.46
N LEU A 103 -0.44 -3.29 -4.58
CA LEU A 103 -1.40 -3.16 -3.48
C LEU A 103 -1.69 -4.52 -2.86
N TYR A 104 -1.57 -4.60 -1.55
CA TYR A 104 -1.88 -5.78 -0.75
C TYR A 104 -3.02 -5.50 0.21
N ALA A 105 -3.89 -6.48 0.42
CA ALA A 105 -4.89 -6.48 1.49
C ALA A 105 -4.52 -7.51 2.55
N CYS A 106 -4.61 -7.14 3.82
CA CYS A 106 -4.40 -8.08 4.91
C CYS A 106 -5.55 -9.09 4.98
N SER A 107 -5.23 -10.38 4.89
CA SER A 107 -6.21 -11.46 4.94
C SER A 107 -6.96 -11.54 6.29
N ALA A 108 -6.26 -11.26 7.39
CA ALA A 108 -6.88 -11.21 8.71
C ALA A 108 -7.86 -10.03 8.82
N SER A 109 -7.45 -8.84 8.38
CA SER A 109 -8.34 -7.66 8.37
C SER A 109 -9.57 -7.88 7.48
N THR A 110 -9.40 -8.51 6.32
CA THR A 110 -10.50 -8.86 5.43
C THR A 110 -11.56 -9.72 6.14
N ARG A 111 -11.11 -10.74 6.89
CA ARG A 111 -12.00 -11.64 7.65
C ARG A 111 -12.64 -10.96 8.85
N ILE A 112 -11.85 -10.23 9.63
CA ILE A 112 -12.34 -9.54 10.84
C ILE A 112 -13.41 -8.50 10.48
N LEU A 113 -13.24 -7.81 9.36
CA LEU A 113 -14.19 -6.81 8.88
C LEU A 113 -15.38 -7.42 8.13
N GLY A 114 -15.41 -8.73 7.91
CA GLY A 114 -16.47 -9.40 7.15
C GLY A 114 -16.55 -8.97 5.69
N LEU A 115 -15.40 -8.54 5.10
CA LEU A 115 -15.36 -8.15 3.70
C LEU A 115 -15.37 -9.38 2.79
N SER A 116 -16.02 -9.27 1.64
CA SER A 116 -15.98 -10.30 0.60
C SER A 116 -14.57 -10.40 0.03
N PRO A 117 -13.91 -11.59 0.09
CA PRO A 117 -12.59 -11.77 -0.51
C PRO A 117 -12.56 -11.44 -2.00
N GLU A 118 -13.63 -11.75 -2.74
CA GLU A 118 -13.76 -11.47 -4.16
C GLU A 118 -13.80 -9.96 -4.43
N ALA A 119 -14.56 -9.21 -3.63
CA ALA A 119 -14.64 -7.76 -3.75
C ALA A 119 -13.31 -7.08 -3.40
N VAL A 120 -12.60 -7.59 -2.37
CA VAL A 120 -11.27 -7.10 -2.01
C VAL A 120 -10.27 -7.40 -3.11
N GLN A 121 -10.25 -8.65 -3.62
CA GLN A 121 -9.32 -9.08 -4.67
C GLN A 121 -9.49 -8.27 -5.97
N ALA A 122 -10.70 -7.81 -6.25
CA ALA A 122 -10.96 -6.97 -7.42
C ALA A 122 -10.28 -5.59 -7.34
N ARG A 123 -9.86 -5.17 -6.15
CA ARG A 123 -9.31 -3.83 -5.89
C ARG A 123 -7.84 -3.80 -5.48
N VAL A 124 -7.24 -4.96 -5.25
CA VAL A 124 -5.83 -5.10 -4.88
C VAL A 124 -5.12 -6.11 -5.78
N ASP A 125 -3.81 -6.14 -5.72
CA ASP A 125 -3.01 -7.10 -6.50
C ASP A 125 -2.90 -8.44 -5.79
N ALA A 126 -2.94 -8.45 -4.45
CA ALA A 126 -2.93 -9.68 -3.67
C ALA A 126 -3.57 -9.51 -2.30
N ILE A 127 -4.24 -10.56 -1.83
CA ILE A 127 -4.61 -10.71 -0.43
C ILE A 127 -3.51 -11.55 0.23
N ALA A 128 -2.93 -11.05 1.31
CA ALA A 128 -1.76 -11.66 1.94
C ALA A 128 -1.88 -11.73 3.46
N GLY A 129 -1.21 -12.70 4.05
CA GLY A 129 -1.08 -12.85 5.50
C GLY A 129 0.25 -12.31 6.03
N TRP A 130 0.40 -12.32 7.35
CA TRP A 130 1.59 -11.83 8.05
C TRP A 130 2.90 -12.49 7.63
N PRO A 131 2.99 -13.79 7.25
CA PRO A 131 4.22 -14.35 6.71
C PRO A 131 4.72 -13.61 5.47
N THR A 132 3.81 -13.19 4.60
CA THR A 132 4.16 -12.37 3.42
C THR A 132 4.60 -10.98 3.83
N PHE A 133 3.88 -10.30 4.72
CA PHE A 133 4.26 -8.98 5.20
C PHE A 133 5.60 -8.99 5.93
N HIS A 134 5.88 -9.99 6.74
CA HIS A 134 7.20 -10.16 7.36
C HIS A 134 8.32 -10.26 6.32
N ARG A 135 8.10 -11.00 5.24
CA ARG A 135 9.06 -11.08 4.14
C ARG A 135 9.24 -9.73 3.45
N LEU A 136 8.14 -9.01 3.16
CA LEU A 136 8.19 -7.67 2.55
C LEU A 136 8.93 -6.67 3.44
N ILE A 137 8.69 -6.69 4.77
CA ILE A 137 9.42 -5.86 5.75
C ILE A 137 10.93 -6.11 5.67
N ARG A 138 11.34 -7.38 5.55
CA ARG A 138 12.77 -7.73 5.47
C ARG A 138 13.44 -7.32 4.16
N GLN A 139 12.67 -7.20 3.09
CA GLN A 139 13.17 -6.83 1.75
C GLN A 139 13.12 -5.32 1.50
N ALA A 140 12.30 -4.61 2.25
CA ALA A 140 12.12 -3.18 2.07
C ALA A 140 13.36 -2.38 2.48
N GLU A 141 13.69 -1.35 1.72
CA GLU A 141 14.68 -0.34 2.13
C GLU A 141 14.19 0.47 3.31
N ARG A 142 12.91 0.81 3.28
CA ARG A 142 12.21 1.53 4.35
C ARG A 142 10.82 0.97 4.53
N VAL A 143 10.35 1.00 5.78
CA VAL A 143 8.98 0.68 6.17
C VAL A 143 8.38 1.90 6.83
N VAL A 144 7.23 2.35 6.34
CA VAL A 144 6.47 3.48 6.88
C VAL A 144 5.09 3.00 7.27
N SER A 145 4.63 3.34 8.47
CA SER A 145 3.30 3.03 8.96
C SER A 145 2.50 4.34 9.12
N LEU A 146 1.31 4.39 8.52
CA LEU A 146 0.43 5.56 8.46
C LEU A 146 -1.02 5.18 8.75
#